data_f50149542cdf604f4d963450516f2358
#
_entry.id   f50149542cdf604f4d963450516f2358
#
_cell.length_a   1.000
_cell.length_b   1.000
_cell.length_c   1.000
_cell.angle_alpha   90.00
_cell.angle_beta   90.00
_cell.angle_gamma   90.00
#
_symmetry.space_group_name_H-M   'P 1'
#
loop_
_entity.id
_entity.type
_entity.pdbx_description
1 polymer ?
#
loop_
_entity_poly.entity_id
_entity_poly.type
_entity_poly.pdbx_seq_one_letter_code
_entity_poly.pdbx_strand_id
1 'polypeptide(L)'
;MAKAELFQKDIPKSERVFYYTSEEDDPIKTDEQEKEIKVGLPEGYEFIPKNPFVRIYSAALFRGFWIFGQWYEKGYWGLKIHGREKLKKARGKGYVIYANHTNPFHDVFGPAMVANRRIFTIISPVNLKIPGIGKFLPMIGGLPLGSTIDEKKAFNEAVDKRLKQKKCLVIYPEAHVWPYATKIRKFPAGDKSFKYAAWNNLPIFTMTTTYHKRKDKKHGDLPRMEVYLDGPFWPDPKLSEEENRAKLAKEAYDSMMKNSKHNTYEYFEYIKKEQR
;
A
#
# COMPACT_ATOMS: atom_id res chain seq x y z
N MET A 1 7.91 18.53 -12.70
CA MET A 1 8.86 17.68 -11.96
C MET A 1 8.48 16.22 -12.20
N ALA A 2 9.43 15.33 -12.50
CA ALA A 2 9.10 13.92 -12.68
C ALA A 2 8.61 13.33 -11.34
N LYS A 3 7.53 12.51 -11.37
CA LYS A 3 6.92 11.93 -10.15
C LYS A 3 7.94 11.26 -9.22
N ALA A 4 8.95 10.59 -9.79
CA ALA A 4 9.99 9.92 -8.99
C ALA A 4 10.86 10.91 -8.20
N GLU A 5 11.09 12.11 -8.71
CA GLU A 5 11.93 13.11 -8.05
C GLU A 5 11.31 13.62 -6.76
N LEU A 6 9.97 13.71 -6.67
CA LEU A 6 9.24 14.10 -5.45
C LEU A 6 9.60 13.23 -4.23
N PHE A 7 10.04 12.00 -4.46
CA PHE A 7 10.29 11.01 -3.40
C PHE A 7 11.76 10.67 -3.19
N GLN A 8 12.64 11.14 -4.06
CA GLN A 8 14.06 10.76 -4.03
C GLN A 8 15.01 11.94 -3.85
N LYS A 9 14.54 13.15 -4.19
CA LYS A 9 15.34 14.38 -4.07
C LYS A 9 14.74 15.30 -3.03
N ASP A 10 15.62 16.04 -2.35
CA ASP A 10 15.17 17.12 -1.47
C ASP A 10 14.62 18.27 -2.32
N ILE A 11 13.38 18.63 -2.08
CA ILE A 11 12.65 19.66 -2.81
C ILE A 11 12.85 21.00 -2.07
N PRO A 12 13.10 22.12 -2.79
CA PRO A 12 13.16 23.44 -2.18
C PRO A 12 11.89 23.75 -1.38
N LYS A 13 12.03 24.37 -0.22
CA LYS A 13 10.89 24.68 0.67
C LYS A 13 9.78 25.47 -0.02
N SER A 14 10.14 26.37 -0.95
CA SER A 14 9.20 27.16 -1.73
C SER A 14 8.31 26.34 -2.67
N GLU A 15 8.70 25.09 -2.95
CA GLU A 15 8.00 24.18 -3.86
C GLU A 15 7.25 23.05 -3.11
N ARG A 16 7.28 23.06 -1.76
CA ARG A 16 6.67 22.02 -0.93
C ARG A 16 5.21 22.29 -0.58
N VAL A 17 4.42 22.75 -1.56
CA VAL A 17 2.99 23.01 -1.37
C VAL A 17 2.18 22.26 -2.41
N PHE A 18 1.22 21.46 -1.96
CA PHE A 18 0.22 20.83 -2.81
C PHE A 18 -1.14 21.50 -2.60
N TYR A 19 -1.76 21.88 -3.69
CA TYR A 19 -3.14 22.36 -3.71
C TYR A 19 -4.07 21.23 -4.14
N TYR A 20 -5.19 21.05 -3.45
CA TYR A 20 -6.21 20.05 -3.78
C TYR A 20 -7.62 20.62 -3.59
N THR A 21 -8.59 20.05 -4.29
CA THR A 21 -10.01 20.47 -4.21
C THR A 21 -10.85 19.47 -3.44
N SER A 22 -10.59 18.18 -3.59
CA SER A 22 -11.27 17.08 -2.92
C SER A 22 -10.29 16.11 -2.27
N GLU A 23 -10.71 15.46 -1.21
CA GLU A 23 -9.98 14.34 -0.59
C GLU A 23 -9.89 13.10 -1.51
N GLU A 24 -10.68 13.08 -2.58
CA GLU A 24 -10.68 12.04 -3.60
C GLU A 24 -9.75 12.36 -4.79
N ASP A 25 -9.17 13.57 -4.81
CA ASP A 25 -8.22 13.96 -5.85
C ASP A 25 -6.91 13.16 -5.73
N ASP A 26 -6.31 12.88 -6.89
CA ASP A 26 -4.93 12.40 -6.95
C ASP A 26 -3.99 13.62 -7.07
N PRO A 27 -3.26 14.00 -6.00
CA PRO A 27 -2.48 15.24 -5.98
C PRO A 27 -1.28 15.21 -6.95
N ILE A 28 -0.93 14.03 -7.47
CA ILE A 28 0.20 13.86 -8.39
C ILE A 28 -0.23 13.33 -9.76
N LYS A 29 -1.53 13.30 -10.04
CA LYS A 29 -2.06 12.85 -11.33
C LYS A 29 -1.74 13.85 -12.43
N THR A 30 -1.41 13.35 -13.59
CA THR A 30 -1.30 14.13 -14.83
C THR A 30 -2.47 13.79 -15.75
N ASP A 31 -2.87 14.75 -16.61
CA ASP A 31 -3.97 14.58 -17.59
C ASP A 31 -3.78 13.37 -18.50
N GLU A 32 -2.52 12.98 -18.77
CA GLU A 32 -2.19 11.78 -19.53
C GLU A 32 -2.60 10.49 -18.82
N GLN A 33 -2.51 10.47 -17.49
CA GLN A 33 -2.88 9.30 -16.67
C GLN A 33 -4.39 9.13 -16.53
N GLU A 34 -5.19 10.19 -16.71
CA GLU A 34 -6.65 10.06 -16.78
C GLU A 34 -7.09 9.22 -17.97
N LYS A 35 -6.39 9.34 -19.09
CA LYS A 35 -6.66 8.57 -20.31
C LYS A 35 -6.24 7.10 -20.20
N GLU A 36 -5.29 6.77 -19.32
CA GLU A 36 -4.76 5.43 -19.13
C GLU A 36 -5.55 4.54 -18.16
N ILE A 37 -6.49 5.08 -17.39
CA ILE A 37 -7.28 4.34 -16.39
C ILE A 37 -8.12 3.19 -16.98
N LYS A 38 -8.33 3.17 -18.31
CA LYS A 38 -9.06 2.12 -19.03
C LYS A 38 -8.20 0.94 -19.52
N VAL A 39 -6.98 0.82 -19.01
CA VAL A 39 -6.09 -0.28 -19.40
C VAL A 39 -6.53 -1.57 -18.76
N GLY A 40 -6.92 -2.53 -19.59
CA GLY A 40 -7.16 -3.93 -19.18
C GLY A 40 -5.86 -4.68 -18.90
N LEU A 41 -6.01 -5.88 -18.35
CA LEU A 41 -4.89 -6.79 -18.19
C LEU A 41 -4.43 -7.32 -19.56
N PRO A 42 -3.16 -7.76 -19.69
CA PRO A 42 -2.72 -8.47 -20.88
C PRO A 42 -3.59 -9.70 -21.15
N GLU A 43 -3.82 -10.02 -22.41
CA GLU A 43 -4.57 -11.21 -22.80
C GLU A 43 -3.96 -12.46 -22.15
N GLY A 44 -4.81 -13.35 -21.62
CA GLY A 44 -4.37 -14.56 -20.94
C GLY A 44 -3.64 -14.34 -19.61
N TYR A 45 -3.82 -13.21 -18.97
CA TYR A 45 -3.13 -12.89 -17.71
C TYR A 45 -3.43 -13.92 -16.61
N GLU A 46 -2.38 -14.55 -16.09
CA GLU A 46 -2.47 -15.51 -14.97
C GLU A 46 -2.13 -14.87 -13.63
N PHE A 47 -3.13 -14.63 -12.78
CA PHE A 47 -2.90 -14.14 -11.40
C PHE A 47 -2.07 -15.10 -10.55
N ILE A 48 -2.13 -16.38 -10.86
CA ILE A 48 -1.36 -17.44 -10.20
C ILE A 48 -0.67 -18.26 -11.27
N PRO A 49 0.64 -18.09 -11.49
CA PRO A 49 1.36 -18.84 -12.51
C PRO A 49 1.20 -20.35 -12.31
N LYS A 50 0.80 -21.04 -13.37
CA LYS A 50 0.69 -22.50 -13.40
C LYS A 50 2.05 -23.18 -13.53
N ASN A 51 2.94 -22.57 -14.32
CA ASN A 51 4.28 -23.09 -14.56
C ASN A 51 5.16 -23.05 -13.28
N PRO A 52 5.69 -24.21 -12.82
CA PRO A 52 6.51 -24.29 -11.61
C PRO A 52 7.83 -23.51 -11.72
N PHE A 53 8.43 -23.43 -12.90
CA PHE A 53 9.67 -22.67 -13.11
C PHE A 53 9.45 -21.18 -12.93
N VAL A 54 8.31 -20.63 -13.41
CA VAL A 54 7.94 -19.25 -13.16
C VAL A 54 7.74 -18.99 -11.66
N ARG A 55 7.19 -19.95 -10.93
CA ARG A 55 7.02 -19.83 -9.47
C ARG A 55 8.36 -19.82 -8.73
N ILE A 56 9.31 -20.67 -9.13
CA ILE A 56 10.67 -20.71 -8.55
C ILE A 56 11.40 -19.40 -8.85
N TYR A 57 11.38 -18.96 -10.11
CA TYR A 57 11.99 -17.70 -10.52
C TYR A 57 11.40 -16.50 -9.76
N SER A 58 10.07 -16.46 -9.64
CA SER A 58 9.36 -15.44 -8.86
C SER A 58 9.78 -15.45 -7.37
N ALA A 59 10.04 -16.63 -6.80
CA ALA A 59 10.50 -16.72 -5.41
C ALA A 59 11.93 -16.20 -5.25
N ALA A 60 12.83 -16.52 -6.18
CA ALA A 60 14.21 -16.03 -6.20
C ALA A 60 14.25 -14.50 -6.41
N LEU A 61 13.45 -13.99 -7.36
CA LEU A 61 13.34 -12.56 -7.62
C LEU A 61 12.82 -11.81 -6.38
N PHE A 62 11.78 -12.34 -5.72
CA PHE A 62 11.27 -11.76 -4.47
C PHE A 62 12.35 -11.76 -3.37
N ARG A 63 13.18 -12.79 -3.30
CA ARG A 63 14.28 -12.83 -2.32
C ARG A 63 15.30 -11.71 -2.54
N GLY A 64 15.72 -11.49 -3.80
CA GLY A 64 16.58 -10.37 -4.17
C GLY A 64 15.96 -9.01 -3.86
N PHE A 65 14.70 -8.84 -4.25
CA PHE A 65 13.89 -7.67 -3.94
C PHE A 65 13.83 -7.41 -2.42
N TRP A 66 13.60 -8.44 -1.61
CA TRP A 66 13.54 -8.32 -0.16
C TRP A 66 14.89 -7.91 0.45
N ILE A 67 16.01 -8.49 -0.02
CA ILE A 67 17.37 -8.11 0.44
C ILE A 67 17.66 -6.65 0.09
N PHE A 68 17.39 -6.24 -1.14
CA PHE A 68 17.53 -4.84 -1.56
C PHE A 68 16.65 -3.91 -0.72
N GLY A 69 15.39 -4.30 -0.48
CA GLY A 69 14.47 -3.54 0.36
C GLY A 69 14.96 -3.34 1.79
N GLN A 70 15.62 -4.35 2.40
CA GLN A 70 16.21 -4.20 3.73
C GLN A 70 17.28 -3.09 3.74
N TRP A 71 18.15 -3.09 2.75
CA TRP A 71 19.17 -2.04 2.62
C TRP A 71 18.53 -0.67 2.35
N TYR A 72 17.60 -0.59 1.41
CA TYR A 72 16.96 0.65 1.00
C TYR A 72 16.15 1.27 2.14
N GLU A 73 15.25 0.50 2.75
CA GLU A 73 14.37 1.00 3.80
C GLU A 73 15.12 1.36 5.08
N LYS A 74 16.03 0.50 5.54
CA LYS A 74 16.77 0.72 6.78
C LYS A 74 17.97 1.63 6.59
N GLY A 75 18.71 1.46 5.49
CA GLY A 75 19.93 2.22 5.22
C GLY A 75 19.65 3.63 4.72
N TYR A 76 18.79 3.77 3.70
CA TYR A 76 18.49 5.07 3.09
C TYR A 76 17.41 5.84 3.86
N TRP A 77 16.27 5.20 4.15
CA TRP A 77 15.15 5.87 4.82
C TRP A 77 15.25 5.87 6.34
N GLY A 78 16.13 5.06 6.93
CA GLY A 78 16.24 4.93 8.38
C GLY A 78 14.97 4.36 9.02
N LEU A 79 14.28 3.44 8.29
CA LEU A 79 13.00 2.89 8.69
C LEU A 79 13.06 2.22 10.06
N LYS A 80 12.18 2.65 10.95
CA LYS A 80 11.89 1.98 12.21
C LYS A 80 10.49 1.37 12.16
N ILE A 81 10.34 0.19 12.73
CA ILE A 81 9.06 -0.55 12.75
C ILE A 81 8.65 -0.79 14.19
N HIS A 82 7.47 -0.30 14.55
CA HIS A 82 6.84 -0.44 15.86
C HIS A 82 5.64 -1.39 15.78
N GLY A 83 5.46 -2.26 16.79
CA GLY A 83 4.30 -3.13 16.90
C GLY A 83 4.36 -4.39 16.02
N ARG A 84 5.51 -4.72 15.43
CA ARG A 84 5.66 -5.89 14.54
C ARG A 84 5.31 -7.21 15.21
N GLU A 85 5.54 -7.31 16.51
CA GLU A 85 5.23 -8.49 17.35
C GLU A 85 3.73 -8.84 17.33
N LYS A 86 2.85 -7.85 17.04
CA LYS A 86 1.40 -8.05 16.95
C LYS A 86 1.02 -9.02 15.83
N LEU A 87 1.82 -9.13 14.76
CA LEU A 87 1.60 -10.10 13.68
C LEU A 87 1.65 -11.56 14.15
N LYS A 88 2.31 -11.83 15.28
CA LYS A 88 2.35 -13.17 15.88
C LYS A 88 0.94 -13.67 16.24
N LYS A 89 -0.01 -12.76 16.52
CA LYS A 89 -1.41 -13.11 16.84
C LYS A 89 -2.18 -13.68 15.64
N ALA A 90 -1.68 -13.49 14.40
CA ALA A 90 -2.19 -14.10 13.19
C ALA A 90 -1.34 -15.29 12.69
N ARG A 91 -0.49 -15.86 13.54
CA ARG A 91 0.38 -16.98 13.15
C ARG A 91 -0.45 -18.16 12.63
N GLY A 92 -0.06 -18.70 11.49
CA GLY A 92 -0.77 -19.82 10.86
C GLY A 92 -2.01 -19.44 10.07
N LYS A 93 -2.36 -18.15 9.98
CA LYS A 93 -3.49 -17.63 9.19
C LYS A 93 -3.01 -16.69 8.08
N GLY A 94 -3.85 -16.47 7.07
CA GLY A 94 -3.77 -15.31 6.20
C GLY A 94 -4.20 -14.06 6.96
N TYR A 95 -3.83 -12.89 6.48
CA TYR A 95 -4.27 -11.61 7.02
C TYR A 95 -4.15 -10.50 5.99
N VAL A 96 -4.84 -9.40 6.24
CA VAL A 96 -4.77 -8.22 5.39
C VAL A 96 -4.10 -7.08 6.16
N ILE A 97 -3.16 -6.38 5.51
CA ILE A 97 -2.61 -5.11 6.01
C ILE A 97 -3.23 -3.98 5.22
N TYR A 98 -3.83 -3.03 5.91
CA TYR A 98 -4.25 -1.74 5.35
C TYR A 98 -3.21 -0.70 5.70
N ALA A 99 -2.70 0.02 4.68
CA ALA A 99 -1.63 1.00 4.84
C ALA A 99 -2.02 2.35 4.26
N ASN A 100 -1.49 3.45 4.81
CA ASN A 100 -1.59 4.77 4.19
C ASN A 100 -0.65 4.88 2.98
N HIS A 101 -1.07 5.62 1.95
CA HIS A 101 -0.43 5.66 0.64
C HIS A 101 0.32 6.98 0.44
N THR A 102 1.56 7.04 0.89
CA THR A 102 2.29 8.31 1.01
C THR A 102 3.68 8.36 0.37
N ASN A 103 4.21 7.21 -0.04
CA ASN A 103 5.49 7.12 -0.74
C ASN A 103 5.53 5.85 -1.59
N PRO A 104 5.42 5.93 -2.92
CA PRO A 104 5.28 4.76 -3.80
C PRO A 104 6.49 3.82 -3.75
N PHE A 105 7.69 4.31 -3.42
CA PHE A 105 8.87 3.45 -3.25
C PHE A 105 8.80 2.66 -1.94
N HIS A 106 8.43 3.34 -0.84
CA HIS A 106 8.20 2.67 0.45
C HIS A 106 7.04 1.68 0.36
N ASP A 107 5.97 2.05 -0.35
CA ASP A 107 4.76 1.22 -0.49
C ASP A 107 5.05 -0.12 -1.19
N VAL A 108 6.10 -0.17 -2.01
CA VAL A 108 6.56 -1.41 -2.64
C VAL A 108 7.37 -2.28 -1.68
N PHE A 109 8.25 -1.69 -0.86
CA PHE A 109 9.17 -2.43 0.00
C PHE A 109 8.69 -2.55 1.45
N GLY A 110 8.17 -1.47 2.02
CA GLY A 110 7.84 -1.34 3.44
C GLY A 110 6.96 -2.46 4.00
N PRO A 111 5.82 -2.80 3.36
CA PRO A 111 4.97 -3.88 3.84
C PRO A 111 5.66 -5.24 3.88
N ALA A 112 6.56 -5.54 2.91
CA ALA A 112 7.33 -6.78 2.92
C ALA A 112 8.34 -6.79 4.08
N MET A 113 8.90 -5.61 4.43
CA MET A 113 9.79 -5.45 5.58
C MET A 113 9.03 -5.63 6.89
N VAL A 114 7.83 -5.07 7.01
CA VAL A 114 6.95 -5.20 8.17
C VAL A 114 6.51 -6.65 8.35
N ALA A 115 5.96 -7.28 7.31
CA ALA A 115 5.48 -8.65 7.36
C ALA A 115 6.61 -9.68 7.50
N ASN A 116 7.84 -9.34 7.11
CA ASN A 116 9.02 -10.23 7.04
C ASN A 116 8.74 -11.52 6.26
N ARG A 117 7.96 -11.41 5.21
CA ARG A 117 7.52 -12.53 4.36
C ARG A 117 7.05 -12.01 3.01
N ARG A 118 6.83 -12.92 2.06
CA ARG A 118 6.20 -12.54 0.80
C ARG A 118 4.79 -12.05 1.05
N ILE A 119 4.52 -10.86 0.52
CA ILE A 119 3.22 -10.20 0.53
C ILE A 119 2.63 -10.19 -0.88
N PHE A 120 1.34 -9.88 -0.98
CA PHE A 120 0.64 -9.59 -2.22
C PHE A 120 -0.04 -8.24 -2.08
N THR A 121 0.26 -7.31 -3.00
CA THR A 121 -0.25 -5.93 -2.94
C THR A 121 -1.18 -5.69 -4.10
N ILE A 122 -2.37 -5.16 -3.84
CA ILE A 122 -3.27 -4.71 -4.92
C ILE A 122 -2.65 -3.49 -5.60
N ILE A 123 -2.53 -3.56 -6.92
CA ILE A 123 -1.94 -2.49 -7.73
C ILE A 123 -2.88 -2.10 -8.89
N SER A 124 -2.71 -0.90 -9.42
CA SER A 124 -3.37 -0.50 -10.66
C SER A 124 -2.80 -1.28 -11.85
N PRO A 125 -3.61 -1.70 -12.84
CA PRO A 125 -3.13 -2.31 -14.08
C PRO A 125 -2.11 -1.45 -14.83
N VAL A 126 -2.22 -0.12 -14.73
CA VAL A 126 -1.28 0.84 -15.31
C VAL A 126 0.16 0.58 -14.86
N ASN A 127 0.35 0.11 -13.63
CA ASN A 127 1.68 -0.18 -13.11
C ASN A 127 2.42 -1.28 -13.89
N LEU A 128 1.69 -2.15 -14.60
CA LEU A 128 2.31 -3.17 -15.47
C LEU A 128 3.01 -2.55 -16.69
N LYS A 129 2.66 -1.32 -17.05
CA LYS A 129 3.27 -0.57 -18.17
C LYS A 129 4.51 0.23 -17.79
N ILE A 130 4.87 0.29 -16.50
CA ILE A 130 6.06 1.02 -16.06
C ILE A 130 7.30 0.42 -16.74
N PRO A 131 8.06 1.20 -17.53
CA PRO A 131 9.22 0.71 -18.25
C PRO A 131 10.24 0.04 -17.32
N GLY A 132 10.76 -1.10 -17.72
CA GLY A 132 11.79 -1.86 -16.98
C GLY A 132 11.26 -2.67 -15.81
N ILE A 133 10.33 -2.14 -14.99
CA ILE A 133 9.89 -2.78 -13.74
C ILE A 133 8.48 -3.41 -13.85
N GLY A 134 7.60 -2.88 -14.67
CA GLY A 134 6.18 -3.26 -14.68
C GLY A 134 5.93 -4.76 -14.80
N LYS A 135 6.66 -5.43 -15.72
CA LYS A 135 6.56 -6.88 -15.94
C LYS A 135 7.01 -7.74 -14.76
N PHE A 136 7.81 -7.17 -13.84
CA PHE A 136 8.30 -7.88 -12.66
C PHE A 136 7.40 -7.70 -11.44
N LEU A 137 6.53 -6.68 -11.44
CA LEU A 137 5.64 -6.42 -10.30
C LEU A 137 4.80 -7.65 -9.89
N PRO A 138 4.16 -8.40 -10.80
CA PRO A 138 3.44 -9.62 -10.42
C PRO A 138 4.36 -10.69 -9.81
N MET A 139 5.60 -10.76 -10.25
CA MET A 139 6.57 -11.74 -9.74
C MET A 139 7.01 -11.44 -8.30
N ILE A 140 7.03 -10.18 -7.91
CA ILE A 140 7.35 -9.77 -6.53
C ILE A 140 6.12 -9.62 -5.64
N GLY A 141 4.91 -9.86 -6.16
CA GLY A 141 3.68 -9.90 -5.38
C GLY A 141 2.62 -8.86 -5.74
N GLY A 142 2.82 -8.07 -6.79
CA GLY A 142 1.79 -7.17 -7.31
C GLY A 142 0.59 -7.96 -7.86
N LEU A 143 -0.62 -7.61 -7.44
CA LEU A 143 -1.88 -8.16 -7.95
C LEU A 143 -2.63 -7.02 -8.65
N PRO A 144 -2.56 -6.92 -9.98
CA PRO A 144 -3.26 -5.89 -10.71
C PRO A 144 -4.77 -6.07 -10.62
N LEU A 145 -5.49 -5.00 -10.34
CA LEU A 145 -6.95 -5.02 -10.26
C LEU A 145 -7.55 -5.24 -11.66
N GLY A 146 -8.46 -6.20 -11.79
CA GLY A 146 -9.18 -6.46 -13.05
C GLY A 146 -10.10 -5.31 -13.45
N SER A 147 -10.23 -5.06 -14.75
CA SER A 147 -11.07 -4.02 -15.34
C SER A 147 -12.43 -4.58 -15.75
N THR A 148 -12.46 -5.74 -16.37
CA THR A 148 -13.67 -6.43 -16.82
C THR A 148 -14.30 -7.27 -15.71
N ILE A 149 -15.52 -7.76 -15.92
CA ILE A 149 -16.22 -8.64 -14.97
C ILE A 149 -15.41 -9.92 -14.75
N ASP A 150 -14.93 -10.54 -15.82
CA ASP A 150 -14.18 -11.81 -15.75
C ASP A 150 -12.82 -11.61 -15.08
N GLU A 151 -12.10 -10.52 -15.40
CA GLU A 151 -10.86 -10.15 -14.72
C GLU A 151 -11.07 -9.91 -13.23
N LYS A 152 -12.14 -9.21 -12.83
CA LYS A 152 -12.49 -8.99 -11.43
C LYS A 152 -12.83 -10.28 -10.70
N LYS A 153 -13.52 -11.22 -11.36
CA LYS A 153 -13.79 -12.54 -10.83
C LYS A 153 -12.50 -13.32 -10.60
N ALA A 154 -11.65 -13.43 -11.62
CA ALA A 154 -10.36 -14.11 -11.53
C ALA A 154 -9.42 -13.46 -10.48
N PHE A 155 -9.44 -12.14 -10.36
CA PHE A 155 -8.74 -11.41 -9.32
C PHE A 155 -9.21 -11.79 -7.91
N ASN A 156 -10.53 -11.78 -7.67
CA ASN A 156 -11.09 -12.15 -6.36
C ASN A 156 -10.77 -13.62 -6.00
N GLU A 157 -10.85 -14.53 -6.95
CA GLU A 157 -10.46 -15.94 -6.77
C GLU A 157 -8.97 -16.08 -6.41
N ALA A 158 -8.11 -15.28 -7.06
CA ALA A 158 -6.68 -15.27 -6.77
C ALA A 158 -6.39 -14.73 -5.37
N VAL A 159 -7.04 -13.64 -4.96
CA VAL A 159 -6.91 -13.08 -3.61
C VAL A 159 -7.35 -14.11 -2.56
N ASP A 160 -8.54 -14.70 -2.73
CA ASP A 160 -9.08 -15.73 -1.84
C ASP A 160 -8.11 -16.91 -1.69
N LYS A 161 -7.61 -17.44 -2.81
CA LYS A 161 -6.63 -18.52 -2.80
C LYS A 161 -5.34 -18.14 -2.07
N ARG A 162 -4.83 -16.90 -2.22
CA ARG A 162 -3.65 -16.43 -1.51
C ARG A 162 -3.88 -16.34 -0.01
N LEU A 163 -5.03 -15.83 0.42
CA LEU A 163 -5.40 -15.73 1.83
C LEU A 163 -5.56 -17.12 2.45
N LYS A 164 -6.23 -18.07 1.78
CA LYS A 164 -6.32 -19.49 2.20
C LYS A 164 -4.94 -20.18 2.27
N GLN A 165 -3.99 -19.78 1.43
CA GLN A 165 -2.59 -20.21 1.50
C GLN A 165 -1.80 -19.51 2.63
N LYS A 166 -2.48 -18.83 3.56
CA LYS A 166 -1.88 -18.14 4.70
C LYS A 166 -0.94 -17.00 4.28
N LYS A 167 -1.20 -16.36 3.14
CA LYS A 167 -0.41 -15.22 2.66
C LYS A 167 -0.92 -13.92 3.26
N CYS A 168 -0.11 -12.86 3.12
CA CYS A 168 -0.46 -11.50 3.50
C CYS A 168 -0.91 -10.74 2.25
N LEU A 169 -2.08 -10.11 2.30
CA LEU A 169 -2.56 -9.14 1.33
C LEU A 169 -2.29 -7.74 1.86
N VAL A 170 -1.90 -6.82 0.99
CA VAL A 170 -1.70 -5.40 1.32
C VAL A 170 -2.62 -4.55 0.46
N ILE A 171 -3.30 -3.62 1.10
CA ILE A 171 -4.26 -2.71 0.46
C ILE A 171 -3.99 -1.28 0.95
N TYR A 172 -3.98 -0.34 0.02
CA TYR A 172 -3.93 1.09 0.29
C TYR A 172 -5.34 1.68 0.09
N PRO A 173 -6.14 1.80 1.17
CA PRO A 173 -7.54 2.17 1.04
C PRO A 173 -7.76 3.63 0.63
N GLU A 174 -6.74 4.48 0.76
CA GLU A 174 -6.74 5.87 0.28
C GLU A 174 -6.73 5.97 -1.26
N ALA A 175 -6.43 4.88 -1.97
CA ALA A 175 -6.38 4.71 -3.43
C ALA A 175 -5.29 5.56 -4.13
N HIS A 176 -5.08 6.81 -3.72
CA HIS A 176 -4.13 7.74 -4.32
C HIS A 176 -2.91 7.95 -3.42
N VAL A 177 -1.76 8.26 -4.04
CA VAL A 177 -0.55 8.62 -3.30
C VAL A 177 -0.61 10.08 -2.90
N TRP A 178 -0.53 10.33 -1.60
CA TRP A 178 -0.42 11.67 -1.03
C TRP A 178 1.02 11.88 -0.53
N PRO A 179 1.93 12.50 -1.31
CA PRO A 179 3.34 12.56 -1.02
C PRO A 179 3.65 13.05 0.39
N TYR A 180 4.28 12.20 1.20
CA TYR A 180 4.68 12.48 2.60
C TYR A 180 3.55 13.03 3.49
N ALA A 181 2.28 12.72 3.17
CA ALA A 181 1.16 13.21 3.96
C ALA A 181 1.20 12.70 5.40
N THR A 182 0.97 13.61 6.33
CA THR A 182 0.91 13.32 7.77
C THR A 182 -0.51 13.05 8.27
N LYS A 183 -1.50 13.35 7.43
CA LYS A 183 -2.93 13.11 7.69
C LYS A 183 -3.41 11.89 6.91
N ILE A 184 -4.26 11.08 7.54
CA ILE A 184 -4.95 9.98 6.86
C ILE A 184 -6.11 10.56 6.05
N ARG A 185 -6.19 10.15 4.79
CA ARG A 185 -7.25 10.56 3.87
C ARG A 185 -8.46 9.64 3.98
N LYS A 186 -9.61 10.11 3.52
CA LYS A 186 -10.81 9.26 3.43
C LYS A 186 -10.55 8.08 2.50
N PHE A 187 -11.24 6.98 2.74
CA PHE A 187 -11.21 5.82 1.88
C PHE A 187 -12.26 5.99 0.76
N PRO A 188 -11.88 6.30 -0.50
CA PRO A 188 -12.86 6.63 -1.56
C PRO A 188 -13.82 5.48 -1.86
N ALA A 189 -13.34 4.23 -1.76
CA ALA A 189 -14.17 3.04 -1.92
C ALA A 189 -14.92 2.64 -0.64
N GLY A 190 -14.88 3.46 0.43
CA GLY A 190 -15.47 3.15 1.72
C GLY A 190 -14.96 1.83 2.28
N ASP A 191 -15.87 0.92 2.60
CA ASP A 191 -15.58 -0.39 3.18
C ASP A 191 -15.38 -1.52 2.15
N LYS A 192 -15.52 -1.24 0.85
CA LYS A 192 -15.55 -2.29 -0.20
C LYS A 192 -14.33 -3.20 -0.22
N SER A 193 -13.13 -2.67 0.07
CA SER A 193 -11.91 -3.47 0.10
C SER A 193 -11.83 -4.41 1.31
N PHE A 194 -12.61 -4.16 2.37
CA PHE A 194 -12.61 -4.95 3.60
C PHE A 194 -13.34 -6.29 3.45
N LYS A 195 -14.04 -6.49 2.33
CA LYS A 195 -14.68 -7.76 1.98
C LYS A 195 -13.74 -8.96 2.06
N TYR A 196 -12.47 -8.80 1.69
CA TYR A 196 -11.52 -9.92 1.66
C TYR A 196 -11.22 -10.49 3.05
N ALA A 197 -11.20 -9.64 4.06
CA ALA A 197 -11.07 -10.07 5.45
C ALA A 197 -12.38 -10.63 6.01
N ALA A 198 -13.51 -9.95 5.73
CA ALA A 198 -14.84 -10.36 6.19
C ALA A 198 -15.23 -11.75 5.63
N TRP A 199 -15.13 -11.96 4.32
CA TRP A 199 -15.47 -13.25 3.68
C TRP A 199 -14.63 -14.42 4.17
N ASN A 200 -13.35 -14.20 4.45
CA ASN A 200 -12.42 -15.25 4.85
C ASN A 200 -12.31 -15.39 6.38
N ASN A 201 -13.05 -14.62 7.15
CA ASN A 201 -12.95 -14.53 8.61
C ASN A 201 -11.49 -14.39 9.08
N LEU A 202 -10.78 -13.43 8.48
CA LEU A 202 -9.37 -13.19 8.71
C LEU A 202 -9.12 -11.86 9.41
N PRO A 203 -8.07 -11.77 10.23
CA PRO A 203 -7.72 -10.52 10.88
C PRO A 203 -7.16 -9.50 9.89
N ILE A 204 -7.40 -8.23 10.21
CA ILE A 204 -6.70 -7.13 9.57
C ILE A 204 -5.71 -6.50 10.53
N PHE A 205 -4.69 -5.88 9.96
CA PHE A 205 -3.74 -5.00 10.63
C PHE A 205 -3.70 -3.66 9.90
N THR A 206 -3.34 -2.62 10.61
CA THR A 206 -3.03 -1.32 10.00
C THR A 206 -1.54 -1.09 10.04
N MET A 207 -1.02 -0.50 8.97
CA MET A 207 0.36 -0.06 8.85
C MET A 207 0.35 1.43 8.54
N THR A 208 0.73 2.24 9.53
CA THR A 208 0.77 3.70 9.39
C THR A 208 2.21 4.16 9.27
N THR A 209 2.58 4.66 8.11
CA THR A 209 3.86 5.31 7.87
C THR A 209 3.78 6.75 8.34
N THR A 210 4.76 7.15 9.15
CA THR A 210 4.88 8.49 9.73
C THR A 210 6.25 9.09 9.41
N TYR A 211 6.32 10.41 9.41
CA TYR A 211 7.48 11.17 8.97
C TYR A 211 8.10 11.96 10.12
N HIS A 212 9.43 11.90 10.16
CA HIS A 212 10.22 12.51 11.23
C HIS A 212 11.42 13.24 10.65
N LYS A 213 11.82 14.34 11.29
CA LYS A 213 13.00 15.08 10.87
C LYS A 213 14.26 14.21 11.01
N ARG A 214 15.12 14.21 10.00
CA ARG A 214 16.44 13.59 10.09
C ARG A 214 17.38 14.42 10.97
N LYS A 215 18.29 13.71 11.60
CA LYS A 215 19.40 14.35 12.34
C LYS A 215 20.64 14.55 11.46
N ASP A 216 20.78 13.69 10.43
CA ASP A 216 21.88 13.79 9.47
C ASP A 216 21.55 14.82 8.38
N LYS A 217 22.61 15.43 7.80
CA LYS A 217 22.50 16.39 6.69
C LYS A 217 22.69 15.75 5.31
N LYS A 218 22.99 14.44 5.25
CA LYS A 218 23.33 13.74 4.02
C LYS A 218 22.18 13.71 3.01
N HIS A 219 20.94 13.75 3.50
CA HIS A 219 19.73 13.65 2.70
C HIS A 219 18.92 14.95 2.65
N GLY A 220 19.56 16.09 3.00
CA GLY A 220 18.88 17.38 3.10
C GLY A 220 17.75 17.34 4.13
N ASP A 221 16.60 17.89 3.75
CA ASP A 221 15.40 17.92 4.59
C ASP A 221 14.47 16.69 4.38
N LEU A 222 14.85 15.73 3.50
CA LEU A 222 14.03 14.51 3.31
C LEU A 222 13.75 13.82 4.66
N PRO A 223 12.50 13.46 4.96
CA PRO A 223 12.17 12.85 6.24
C PRO A 223 12.75 11.44 6.39
N ARG A 224 12.96 10.98 7.59
CA ARG A 224 13.05 9.56 7.91
C ARG A 224 11.65 9.00 8.18
N MET A 225 11.50 7.69 8.03
CA MET A 225 10.22 7.03 8.20
C MET A 225 10.17 6.17 9.45
N GLU A 226 9.03 6.19 10.13
CA GLU A 226 8.68 5.20 11.15
C GLU A 226 7.32 4.60 10.79
N VAL A 227 7.19 3.30 10.97
CA VAL A 227 5.97 2.55 10.70
C VAL A 227 5.38 2.04 11.99
N TYR A 228 4.11 2.31 12.20
CA TYR A 228 3.33 1.82 13.33
C TYR A 228 2.35 0.77 12.87
N LEU A 229 2.51 -0.46 13.36
CA LEU A 229 1.61 -1.57 13.11
C LEU A 229 0.63 -1.72 14.27
N ASP A 230 -0.67 -1.83 13.96
CA ASP A 230 -1.70 -2.07 14.95
C ASP A 230 -2.64 -3.21 14.53
N GLY A 231 -3.45 -3.70 15.45
CA GLY A 231 -4.30 -4.88 15.29
C GLY A 231 -3.81 -6.06 16.16
N PRO A 232 -4.31 -7.29 15.90
CA PRO A 232 -5.29 -7.64 14.89
C PRO A 232 -6.69 -7.13 15.21
N PHE A 233 -7.41 -6.68 14.19
CA PHE A 233 -8.84 -6.44 14.25
C PHE A 233 -9.54 -7.61 13.57
N TRP A 234 -10.54 -8.20 14.22
CA TRP A 234 -11.20 -9.39 13.74
C TRP A 234 -12.63 -9.11 13.29
N PRO A 235 -13.11 -9.79 12.24
CA PRO A 235 -14.55 -9.88 12.00
C PRO A 235 -15.26 -10.44 13.22
N ASP A 236 -16.46 -9.96 13.47
CA ASP A 236 -17.35 -10.50 14.52
C ASP A 236 -18.28 -11.55 13.90
N PRO A 237 -18.27 -12.80 14.39
CA PRO A 237 -19.11 -13.85 13.84
C PRO A 237 -20.61 -13.62 14.02
N LYS A 238 -21.02 -12.66 14.85
CA LYS A 238 -22.40 -12.28 15.07
C LYS A 238 -22.93 -11.26 14.07
N LEU A 239 -22.03 -10.60 13.34
CA LEU A 239 -22.37 -9.56 12.37
C LEU A 239 -22.45 -10.15 10.96
N SER A 240 -23.28 -9.56 10.12
CA SER A 240 -23.30 -9.80 8.68
C SER A 240 -21.98 -9.44 8.03
N GLU A 241 -21.78 -9.85 6.79
CA GLU A 241 -20.59 -9.45 6.01
C GLU A 241 -20.49 -7.94 5.86
N GLU A 242 -21.61 -7.28 5.56
CA GLU A 242 -21.67 -5.83 5.38
C GLU A 242 -21.31 -5.08 6.67
N GLU A 243 -21.90 -5.48 7.79
CA GLU A 243 -21.58 -4.91 9.10
C GLU A 243 -20.12 -5.14 9.47
N ASN A 244 -19.57 -6.31 9.19
CA ASN A 244 -18.14 -6.61 9.40
C ASN A 244 -17.23 -5.73 8.53
N ARG A 245 -17.59 -5.49 7.25
CA ARG A 245 -16.84 -4.57 6.39
C ARG A 245 -16.81 -3.16 7.00
N ALA A 246 -17.97 -2.63 7.35
CA ALA A 246 -18.09 -1.31 7.94
C ALA A 246 -17.32 -1.20 9.27
N LYS A 247 -17.44 -2.20 10.15
CA LYS A 247 -16.71 -2.30 11.41
C LYS A 247 -15.20 -2.27 11.19
N LEU A 248 -14.70 -3.15 10.32
CA LEU A 248 -13.26 -3.27 10.05
C LEU A 248 -12.70 -2.00 9.39
N ALA A 249 -13.46 -1.37 8.49
CA ALA A 249 -13.07 -0.12 7.85
C ALA A 249 -12.95 1.01 8.89
N LYS A 250 -13.91 1.10 9.81
CA LYS A 250 -13.87 2.08 10.90
C LYS A 250 -12.68 1.84 11.84
N GLU A 251 -12.46 0.61 12.28
CA GLU A 251 -11.33 0.24 13.15
C GLU A 251 -9.99 0.54 12.49
N ALA A 252 -9.86 0.27 11.19
CA ALA A 252 -8.66 0.58 10.42
C ALA A 252 -8.42 2.08 10.34
N TYR A 253 -9.45 2.86 10.00
CA TYR A 253 -9.37 4.31 9.90
C TYR A 253 -9.00 4.95 11.24
N ASP A 254 -9.70 4.58 12.32
CA ASP A 254 -9.45 5.10 13.67
C ASP A 254 -8.02 4.76 14.15
N SER A 255 -7.55 3.54 13.87
CA SER A 255 -6.20 3.12 14.19
C SER A 255 -5.14 3.91 13.43
N MET A 256 -5.33 4.12 12.12
CA MET A 256 -4.42 4.93 11.32
C MET A 256 -4.43 6.39 11.76
N MET A 257 -5.58 6.97 12.05
CA MET A 257 -5.73 8.33 12.59
C MET A 257 -5.02 8.48 13.94
N LYS A 258 -5.12 7.49 14.80
CA LYS A 258 -4.39 7.46 16.08
C LYS A 258 -2.89 7.45 15.85
N ASN A 259 -2.40 6.56 14.99
CA ASN A 259 -0.96 6.39 14.74
C ASN A 259 -0.38 7.55 13.92
N SER A 260 -1.16 8.24 13.09
CA SER A 260 -0.69 9.42 12.36
C SER A 260 -0.26 10.57 13.28
N LYS A 261 -0.73 10.59 14.53
CA LYS A 261 -0.32 11.58 15.55
C LYS A 261 1.18 11.44 15.96
N HIS A 262 1.84 10.35 15.58
CA HIS A 262 3.27 10.19 15.77
C HIS A 262 4.11 10.96 14.74
N ASN A 263 3.51 11.53 13.68
CA ASN A 263 4.22 12.43 12.78
C ASN A 263 4.82 13.62 13.57
N THR A 264 6.10 13.90 13.34
CA THR A 264 6.80 15.04 13.95
C THR A 264 7.37 16.00 12.93
N TYR A 265 7.18 15.72 11.64
CA TYR A 265 7.71 16.53 10.57
C TYR A 265 6.77 16.51 9.36
N GLU A 266 6.30 17.69 8.95
CA GLU A 266 5.52 17.92 7.75
C GLU A 266 6.46 18.39 6.64
N TYR A 267 6.67 17.52 5.63
CA TYR A 267 7.58 17.83 4.52
C TYR A 267 6.89 18.63 3.42
N PHE A 268 5.63 18.27 3.10
CA PHE A 268 4.75 19.01 2.19
C PHE A 268 3.57 19.59 2.96
N GLU A 269 3.21 20.82 2.63
CA GLU A 269 2.00 21.48 3.06
C GLU A 269 0.86 21.16 2.06
N TYR A 270 -0.32 20.83 2.58
CA TYR A 270 -1.51 20.57 1.77
C TYR A 270 -2.57 21.62 2.01
N ILE A 271 -2.86 22.42 0.97
CA ILE A 271 -3.83 23.52 1.04
C ILE A 271 -5.08 23.14 0.21
N LYS A 272 -6.22 23.05 0.88
CA LYS A 272 -7.50 22.83 0.21
C LYS A 272 -7.95 24.14 -0.43
N LYS A 273 -8.18 24.10 -1.76
CA LYS A 273 -8.78 25.22 -2.49
C LYS A 273 -10.30 25.16 -2.30
N GLU A 274 -10.91 26.30 -1.99
CA GLU A 274 -12.36 26.43 -2.04
C GLU A 274 -12.80 26.33 -3.51
N GLN A 275 -13.82 25.53 -3.77
CA GLN A 275 -14.49 25.55 -5.07
C GLN A 275 -15.21 26.88 -5.19
N ARG A 276 -14.78 27.71 -6.12
CA ARG A 276 -15.50 28.93 -6.50
C ARG A 276 -16.69 28.60 -7.40
#